data_2f13ca79ae54aa465fdb74e8d7abde90
#
_entry.id   2f13ca79ae54aa465fdb74e8d7abde90
#
_cell.length_a   1.000
_cell.length_b   1.000
_cell.length_c   1.000
_cell.angle_alpha   90.00
_cell.angle_beta   90.00
_cell.angle_gamma   90.00
#
_symmetry.space_group_name_H-M   'P 1'
#
loop_
_entity.id
_entity.type
_entity.pdbx_description
1 polymer ?
#
loop_
_entity_poly.entity_id
_entity_poly.type
_entity_poly.pdbx_seq_one_letter_code
_entity_poly.pdbx_strand_id
1 'polypeptide(L)'
;MRTEDAITVFVMDFQLPGADDSRRVAVRQWLADHPTPSGRQLADAGYVAPQWPEPWGLGADPIHQLIIDDELSKAKVRRPANPIGIGWAGPTLMYAGTEEQKKRYLPTMLSGEEFWCQLFSEPGSGSDLASLGTRAVRDGDEFVVNGQKIWTSGAQHSAFGILLARTDPDVAKHKGISYFICPMKSAGIEIRPITEMTGGHTFNEVFFTDVRIPAENLVGEVNDGWRLAKVTLGNERISLSTGGVLWGNGPTAMELIESVKDRGPVTDPNMRQRIADIYIEHTVLDLIRLRTLSARLKGQQPGPEASIRKILADEHGQHVMALARDLVGAAAMLTGGDGVTEFDPGTDTKRSGTKARGADKPAGGLLHPGWYDGFLFSQALTIGGGTGEVQRNIIGERVLGLPHDADVTSGQSWAESQKAASRA
;
A
#
# COMPACT_ATOMS: atom_id res chain seq x y z
N MET A 1 30.91 38.88 -25.37
CA MET A 1 29.92 39.14 -24.30
C MET A 1 29.05 37.91 -24.23
N ARG A 2 29.36 36.97 -23.36
CA ARG A 2 28.49 35.80 -23.04
C ARG A 2 27.81 36.15 -21.74
N THR A 3 26.49 36.25 -21.80
CA THR A 3 25.62 36.42 -20.66
C THR A 3 25.70 35.16 -19.80
N GLU A 4 26.15 35.32 -18.57
CA GLU A 4 26.03 34.29 -17.53
C GLU A 4 24.54 34.10 -17.23
N ASP A 5 23.98 33.02 -17.74
CA ASP A 5 22.66 32.55 -17.29
C ASP A 5 22.84 32.02 -15.87
N ALA A 6 22.45 32.85 -14.92
CA ALA A 6 22.42 32.48 -13.52
C ALA A 6 21.44 31.27 -13.36
N ILE A 7 22.00 30.10 -13.06
CA ILE A 7 21.22 28.96 -12.62
C ILE A 7 20.56 29.38 -11.30
N THR A 8 19.30 29.76 -11.37
CA THR A 8 18.49 30.00 -10.19
C THR A 8 18.27 28.64 -9.52
N VAL A 9 19.11 28.32 -8.56
CA VAL A 9 18.89 27.18 -7.67
C VAL A 9 17.65 27.51 -6.86
N PHE A 10 16.52 26.93 -7.24
CA PHE A 10 15.32 26.93 -6.39
C PHE A 10 15.64 26.13 -5.14
N VAL A 11 16.07 26.81 -4.07
CA VAL A 11 16.08 26.26 -2.75
C VAL A 11 14.60 26.01 -2.40
N MET A 12 14.18 24.75 -2.45
CA MET A 12 12.86 24.35 -1.96
C MET A 12 12.89 24.44 -0.45
N ASP A 13 12.38 25.53 0.10
CA ASP A 13 12.18 25.68 1.53
C ASP A 13 10.88 24.96 1.92
N PHE A 14 11.01 23.75 2.46
CA PHE A 14 9.91 22.95 3.01
C PHE A 14 9.73 23.20 4.51
N GLN A 15 10.00 24.39 5.00
CA GLN A 15 9.71 24.70 6.38
C GLN A 15 8.20 24.67 6.59
N LEU A 16 7.78 23.77 7.49
CA LEU A 16 6.39 23.77 7.94
C LEU A 16 6.11 25.09 8.70
N PRO A 17 4.87 25.56 8.65
CA PRO A 17 4.47 26.73 9.42
C PRO A 17 4.90 26.67 10.90
N GLY A 18 5.26 27.80 11.45
CA GLY A 18 5.82 27.92 12.78
C GLY A 18 4.92 27.42 13.91
N ALA A 19 5.42 27.55 15.13
CA ALA A 19 4.73 27.03 16.31
C ALA A 19 3.40 27.76 16.63
N ASP A 20 3.25 28.94 16.10
CA ASP A 20 2.10 29.87 16.27
C ASP A 20 1.03 29.74 15.17
N ASP A 21 1.25 28.91 14.16
CA ASP A 21 0.23 28.61 13.15
C ASP A 21 -1.05 28.08 13.81
N SER A 22 -2.19 28.68 13.52
CA SER A 22 -3.46 28.38 14.18
C SER A 22 -3.87 26.89 14.05
N ARG A 23 -3.58 26.26 12.91
CA ARG A 23 -3.84 24.84 12.66
C ARG A 23 -2.99 23.97 13.59
N ARG A 24 -1.70 24.33 13.77
CA ARG A 24 -0.80 23.65 14.68
C ARG A 24 -1.21 23.79 16.14
N VAL A 25 -1.61 25.00 16.53
CA VAL A 25 -2.13 25.27 17.87
C VAL A 25 -3.39 24.45 18.16
N ALA A 26 -4.31 24.35 17.19
CA ALA A 26 -5.54 23.57 17.34
C ALA A 26 -5.25 22.06 17.55
N VAL A 27 -4.34 21.49 16.76
CA VAL A 27 -3.95 20.07 16.91
C VAL A 27 -3.29 19.82 18.27
N ARG A 28 -2.39 20.71 18.72
CA ARG A 28 -1.74 20.60 20.03
C ARG A 28 -2.71 20.67 21.17
N GLN A 29 -3.69 21.62 21.12
CA GLN A 29 -4.71 21.73 22.13
C GLN A 29 -5.54 20.45 22.20
N TRP A 30 -5.99 19.95 21.04
CA TRP A 30 -6.73 18.70 20.99
C TRP A 30 -5.95 17.52 21.58
N LEU A 31 -4.64 17.42 21.28
CA LEU A 31 -3.76 16.39 21.84
C LEU A 31 -3.55 16.54 23.35
N ALA A 32 -3.51 17.77 23.85
CA ALA A 32 -3.42 18.02 25.29
C ALA A 32 -4.70 17.55 26.03
N ASP A 33 -5.86 17.73 25.41
CA ASP A 33 -7.15 17.28 25.92
C ASP A 33 -7.35 15.75 25.75
N HIS A 34 -6.59 15.11 24.84
CA HIS A 34 -6.66 13.70 24.51
C HIS A 34 -5.25 13.07 24.50
N PRO A 35 -4.58 12.89 25.65
CA PRO A 35 -3.19 12.44 25.69
C PRO A 35 -2.96 11.01 25.16
N THR A 36 -3.98 10.17 25.20
CA THR A 36 -3.98 8.79 24.65
C THR A 36 -5.27 8.53 23.88
N PRO A 37 -5.45 9.18 22.71
CA PRO A 37 -6.72 9.12 21.99
C PRO A 37 -6.95 7.72 21.44
N SER A 38 -8.21 7.26 21.50
CA SER A 38 -8.66 6.07 20.81
C SER A 38 -8.71 6.30 19.28
N GLY A 39 -8.74 5.19 18.50
CA GLY A 39 -8.93 5.28 17.05
C GLY A 39 -10.23 6.02 16.68
N ARG A 40 -11.29 5.83 17.45
CA ARG A 40 -12.58 6.52 17.28
C ARG A 40 -12.42 8.03 17.49
N GLN A 41 -11.78 8.46 18.56
CA GLN A 41 -11.53 9.89 18.82
C GLN A 41 -10.69 10.55 17.72
N LEU A 42 -9.66 9.84 17.21
CA LEU A 42 -8.86 10.32 16.07
C LEU A 42 -9.69 10.43 14.79
N ALA A 43 -10.59 9.45 14.55
CA ALA A 43 -11.48 9.47 13.39
C ALA A 43 -12.48 10.62 13.48
N ASP A 44 -13.15 10.80 14.63
CA ASP A 44 -14.13 11.85 14.87
C ASP A 44 -13.51 13.26 14.80
N ALA A 45 -12.22 13.39 15.15
CA ALA A 45 -11.46 14.64 14.98
C ALA A 45 -10.97 14.86 13.53
N GLY A 46 -11.18 13.91 12.62
CA GLY A 46 -10.71 13.97 11.23
C GLY A 46 -9.20 13.78 11.08
N TYR A 47 -8.48 13.32 12.11
CA TYR A 47 -7.01 13.20 12.09
C TYR A 47 -6.50 11.88 11.52
N VAL A 48 -7.38 10.91 11.23
CA VAL A 48 -6.98 9.64 10.60
C VAL A 48 -6.72 9.82 9.10
N ALA A 49 -7.63 10.46 8.40
CA ALA A 49 -7.53 10.76 6.98
C ALA A 49 -7.87 12.25 6.72
N PRO A 50 -7.01 13.19 7.17
CA PRO A 50 -7.35 14.61 7.21
C PRO A 50 -7.65 15.22 5.85
N GLN A 51 -7.16 14.63 4.74
CA GLN A 51 -7.46 15.05 3.38
C GLN A 51 -8.86 14.68 2.89
N TRP A 52 -9.55 13.75 3.57
CA TRP A 52 -10.91 13.39 3.17
C TRP A 52 -11.87 14.55 3.47
N PRO A 53 -12.96 14.69 2.70
CA PRO A 53 -13.96 15.71 2.97
C PRO A 53 -14.72 15.42 4.28
N GLU A 54 -15.30 16.46 4.86
CA GLU A 54 -16.24 16.30 5.96
C GLU A 54 -17.43 15.41 5.53
N PRO A 55 -17.96 14.60 6.45
CA PRO A 55 -17.60 14.48 7.87
C PRO A 55 -16.50 13.46 8.16
N TRP A 56 -15.86 12.88 7.13
CA TRP A 56 -14.91 11.78 7.26
C TRP A 56 -13.46 12.22 7.55
N GLY A 57 -13.15 13.46 7.24
CA GLY A 57 -11.88 14.13 7.45
C GLY A 57 -12.12 15.63 7.60
N LEU A 58 -11.07 16.44 7.33
CA LEU A 58 -11.08 17.90 7.47
C LEU A 58 -11.05 18.63 6.12
N GLY A 59 -11.06 17.92 4.99
CA GLY A 59 -10.75 18.51 3.68
C GLY A 59 -9.37 19.19 3.69
N ALA A 60 -8.45 18.71 4.54
CA ALA A 60 -7.18 19.37 4.81
C ALA A 60 -6.31 19.47 3.56
N ASP A 61 -5.81 20.66 3.27
CA ASP A 61 -4.78 20.87 2.28
C ASP A 61 -3.48 20.14 2.66
N PRO A 62 -2.52 19.96 1.73
CA PRO A 62 -1.30 19.21 2.01
C PRO A 62 -0.44 19.80 3.16
N ILE A 63 -0.46 21.12 3.37
CA ILE A 63 0.27 21.74 4.49
C ILE A 63 -0.40 21.39 5.81
N HIS A 64 -1.72 21.47 5.87
CA HIS A 64 -2.48 21.07 7.06
C HIS A 64 -2.30 19.60 7.40
N GLN A 65 -2.29 18.71 6.37
CA GLN A 65 -1.96 17.29 6.56
C GLN A 65 -0.59 17.10 7.22
N LEU A 66 0.45 17.79 6.70
CA LEU A 66 1.80 17.71 7.24
C LEU A 66 1.91 18.26 8.68
N ILE A 67 1.15 19.31 9.01
CA ILE A 67 1.07 19.84 10.37
C ILE A 67 0.48 18.78 11.31
N ILE A 68 -0.62 18.14 10.92
CA ILE A 68 -1.26 17.08 11.72
C ILE A 68 -0.28 15.90 11.90
N ASP A 69 0.39 15.48 10.83
CA ASP A 69 1.36 14.38 10.86
C ASP A 69 2.53 14.68 11.82
N ASP A 70 3.05 15.91 11.77
CA ASP A 70 4.15 16.38 12.62
C ASP A 70 3.74 16.42 14.11
N GLU A 71 2.57 16.96 14.42
CA GLU A 71 2.09 17.07 15.81
C GLU A 71 1.71 15.69 16.40
N LEU A 72 1.06 14.80 15.63
CA LEU A 72 0.79 13.43 16.05
C LEU A 72 2.09 12.68 16.31
N SER A 73 3.10 12.84 15.44
CA SER A 73 4.42 12.22 15.58
C SER A 73 5.15 12.70 16.85
N LYS A 74 5.15 14.01 17.11
CA LYS A 74 5.74 14.60 18.34
C LYS A 74 5.06 14.09 19.61
N ALA A 75 3.73 13.97 19.57
CA ALA A 75 2.94 13.41 20.66
C ALA A 75 3.04 11.88 20.78
N LYS A 76 3.71 11.20 19.84
CA LYS A 76 3.80 9.74 19.74
C LYS A 76 2.43 9.05 19.61
N VAL A 77 1.45 9.76 19.07
CA VAL A 77 0.10 9.25 18.79
C VAL A 77 0.10 8.55 17.44
N ARG A 78 -0.38 7.31 17.41
CA ARG A 78 -0.49 6.50 16.19
C ARG A 78 -1.91 6.46 15.68
N ARG A 79 -2.05 6.54 14.37
CA ARG A 79 -3.33 6.28 13.69
C ARG A 79 -3.67 4.80 13.72
N PRO A 80 -4.95 4.43 13.63
CA PRO A 80 -5.38 3.03 13.49
C PRO A 80 -4.68 2.34 12.32
N ALA A 81 -4.26 1.09 12.53
CA ALA A 81 -3.63 0.27 11.52
C ALA A 81 -4.71 -0.41 10.65
N ASN A 82 -5.14 0.25 9.59
CA ASN A 82 -6.08 -0.29 8.60
C ASN A 82 -5.69 0.19 7.20
N PRO A 83 -4.48 -0.17 6.71
CA PRO A 83 -3.93 0.42 5.49
C PRO A 83 -4.77 0.14 4.25
N ILE A 84 -5.33 -1.08 4.12
CA ILE A 84 -6.19 -1.46 2.99
C ILE A 84 -7.53 -0.74 3.07
N GLY A 85 -8.14 -0.68 4.26
CA GLY A 85 -9.37 0.08 4.48
C GLY A 85 -9.18 1.56 4.15
N ILE A 86 -8.31 2.23 4.89
CA ILE A 86 -8.14 3.69 4.81
C ILE A 86 -7.44 4.11 3.50
N GLY A 87 -6.44 3.34 3.06
CA GLY A 87 -5.63 3.72 1.89
C GLY A 87 -6.21 3.33 0.53
N TRP A 88 -7.01 2.27 0.43
CA TRP A 88 -7.45 1.67 -0.84
C TRP A 88 -8.96 1.59 -0.96
N ALA A 89 -9.64 0.91 -0.03
CA ALA A 89 -11.10 0.74 -0.04
C ALA A 89 -11.82 2.07 0.19
N GLY A 90 -11.41 2.83 1.19
CA GLY A 90 -12.03 4.09 1.56
C GLY A 90 -12.06 5.11 0.43
N PRO A 91 -10.94 5.42 -0.24
CA PRO A 91 -10.95 6.30 -1.41
C PRO A 91 -11.88 5.82 -2.53
N THR A 92 -12.01 4.49 -2.72
CA THR A 92 -12.92 3.93 -3.73
C THR A 92 -14.37 4.09 -3.30
N LEU A 93 -14.70 3.87 -2.01
CA LEU A 93 -16.04 4.13 -1.46
C LEU A 93 -16.40 5.62 -1.50
N MET A 94 -15.45 6.50 -1.21
CA MET A 94 -15.65 7.95 -1.36
C MET A 94 -15.99 8.33 -2.80
N TYR A 95 -15.35 7.67 -3.78
CA TYR A 95 -15.52 7.95 -5.20
C TYR A 95 -16.84 7.42 -5.77
N ALA A 96 -17.30 6.22 -5.37
CA ALA A 96 -18.40 5.51 -6.02
C ALA A 96 -19.40 4.83 -5.07
N GLY A 97 -19.16 4.85 -3.76
CA GLY A 97 -20.10 4.30 -2.78
C GLY A 97 -21.34 5.15 -2.62
N THR A 98 -22.47 4.53 -2.28
CA THR A 98 -23.68 5.25 -1.88
C THR A 98 -23.48 5.95 -0.55
N GLU A 99 -24.35 6.91 -0.23
CA GLU A 99 -24.30 7.59 1.07
C GLU A 99 -24.53 6.64 2.25
N GLU A 100 -25.37 5.61 2.06
CA GLU A 100 -25.60 4.55 3.05
C GLU A 100 -24.34 3.72 3.26
N GLN A 101 -23.66 3.32 2.19
CA GLN A 101 -22.36 2.61 2.27
C GLN A 101 -21.30 3.46 2.97
N LYS A 102 -21.18 4.73 2.62
CA LYS A 102 -20.24 5.64 3.28
C LYS A 102 -20.52 5.75 4.78
N LYS A 103 -21.78 6.02 5.15
CA LYS A 103 -22.21 6.13 6.56
C LYS A 103 -21.99 4.82 7.33
N ARG A 104 -22.20 3.68 6.71
CA ARG A 104 -22.03 2.37 7.36
C ARG A 104 -20.57 2.01 7.57
N TYR A 105 -19.72 2.21 6.55
CA TYR A 105 -18.40 1.59 6.54
C TYR A 105 -17.26 2.53 6.89
N LEU A 106 -17.32 3.83 6.52
CA LEU A 106 -16.18 4.73 6.73
C LEU A 106 -15.86 5.01 8.21
N PRO A 107 -16.83 5.19 9.12
CA PRO A 107 -16.52 5.46 10.53
C PRO A 107 -15.76 4.33 11.22
N THR A 108 -16.19 3.08 11.02
CA THR A 108 -15.57 1.90 11.63
C THR A 108 -14.24 1.53 10.96
N MET A 109 -14.11 1.82 9.67
CA MET A 109 -12.86 1.72 8.92
C MET A 109 -11.81 2.70 9.46
N LEU A 110 -12.18 3.96 9.64
CA LEU A 110 -11.29 5.02 10.12
C LEU A 110 -10.89 4.80 11.59
N SER A 111 -11.83 4.36 12.43
CA SER A 111 -11.53 4.06 13.85
C SER A 111 -10.67 2.82 14.04
N GLY A 112 -10.51 1.98 13.00
CA GLY A 112 -9.81 0.69 13.07
C GLY A 112 -10.60 -0.41 13.77
N GLU A 113 -11.89 -0.21 14.03
CA GLU A 113 -12.77 -1.23 14.62
C GLU A 113 -13.09 -2.35 13.64
N GLU A 114 -13.17 -2.05 12.35
CA GLU A 114 -13.40 -3.01 11.27
C GLU A 114 -12.22 -2.98 10.31
N PHE A 115 -11.41 -4.03 10.34
CA PHE A 115 -10.27 -4.21 9.46
C PHE A 115 -10.71 -4.69 8.07
N TRP A 116 -10.00 -4.28 7.02
CA TRP A 116 -10.35 -4.58 5.64
C TRP A 116 -9.22 -5.31 4.91
N CYS A 117 -9.58 -6.20 3.98
CA CYS A 117 -8.66 -6.85 3.05
C CYS A 117 -9.03 -6.59 1.59
N GLN A 118 -8.16 -7.00 0.67
CA GLN A 118 -8.35 -6.88 -0.79
C GLN A 118 -8.43 -8.26 -1.43
N LEU A 119 -9.57 -8.58 -2.04
CA LEU A 119 -9.90 -9.84 -2.67
C LEU A 119 -9.85 -9.69 -4.20
N PHE A 120 -8.66 -9.43 -4.75
CA PHE A 120 -8.47 -9.15 -6.17
C PHE A 120 -7.84 -10.32 -6.90
N SER A 121 -6.57 -10.64 -6.59
CA SER A 121 -5.78 -11.64 -7.28
C SER A 121 -6.36 -13.06 -7.15
N GLU A 122 -6.18 -13.86 -8.21
CA GLU A 122 -6.52 -15.28 -8.24
C GLU A 122 -5.30 -16.09 -8.66
N PRO A 123 -5.26 -17.41 -8.45
CA PRO A 123 -4.13 -18.25 -8.87
C PRO A 123 -3.76 -18.08 -10.35
N GLY A 124 -4.74 -17.87 -11.23
CA GLY A 124 -4.56 -17.63 -12.67
C GLY A 124 -4.59 -16.17 -13.11
N SER A 125 -4.80 -15.19 -12.20
CA SER A 125 -5.04 -13.78 -12.56
C SER A 125 -4.41 -12.84 -11.53
N GLY A 126 -3.10 -12.60 -11.68
CA GLY A 126 -2.34 -11.60 -10.93
C GLY A 126 -2.13 -10.33 -11.75
N SER A 127 -1.09 -10.28 -12.59
CA SER A 127 -0.80 -9.12 -13.45
C SER A 127 -1.90 -8.88 -14.49
N ASP A 128 -2.47 -9.93 -15.08
CA ASP A 128 -3.68 -9.85 -15.90
C ASP A 128 -4.94 -10.00 -15.02
N LEU A 129 -5.12 -9.04 -14.10
CA LEU A 129 -6.22 -9.05 -13.14
C LEU A 129 -7.60 -9.07 -13.83
N ALA A 130 -7.73 -8.47 -15.01
CA ALA A 130 -8.98 -8.45 -15.75
C ALA A 130 -9.46 -9.83 -16.20
N SER A 131 -8.56 -10.84 -16.20
CA SER A 131 -8.91 -12.23 -16.52
C SER A 131 -9.47 -13.03 -15.33
N LEU A 132 -9.70 -12.39 -14.17
CA LEU A 132 -10.29 -13.02 -12.98
C LEU A 132 -11.56 -13.83 -13.32
N GLY A 133 -11.73 -14.98 -12.63
CA GLY A 133 -12.79 -15.95 -12.87
C GLY A 133 -13.74 -16.16 -11.68
N THR A 134 -13.47 -15.62 -10.48
CA THR A 134 -14.43 -15.63 -9.37
C THR A 134 -15.75 -15.05 -9.85
N ARG A 135 -16.82 -15.86 -9.83
CA ARG A 135 -18.12 -15.52 -10.41
C ARG A 135 -19.06 -14.99 -9.35
N ALA A 136 -19.84 -13.98 -9.71
CA ALA A 136 -20.96 -13.46 -8.92
C ALA A 136 -22.24 -13.46 -9.79
N VAL A 137 -23.23 -14.27 -9.41
CA VAL A 137 -24.50 -14.41 -10.13
C VAL A 137 -25.60 -13.81 -9.28
N ARG A 138 -26.40 -12.91 -9.86
CA ARG A 138 -27.52 -12.29 -9.15
C ARG A 138 -28.62 -13.33 -8.88
N ASP A 139 -29.09 -13.36 -7.63
CA ASP A 139 -30.19 -14.19 -7.15
C ASP A 139 -31.10 -13.32 -6.26
N GLY A 140 -32.14 -12.73 -6.85
CA GLY A 140 -33.00 -11.77 -6.16
C GLY A 140 -32.24 -10.51 -5.68
N ASP A 141 -32.24 -10.31 -4.38
CA ASP A 141 -31.59 -9.18 -3.71
C ASP A 141 -30.15 -9.48 -3.24
N GLU A 142 -29.57 -10.57 -3.72
CA GLU A 142 -28.22 -11.00 -3.38
C GLU A 142 -27.43 -11.38 -4.65
N PHE A 143 -26.11 -11.53 -4.47
CA PHE A 143 -25.22 -12.17 -5.42
C PHE A 143 -24.63 -13.43 -4.79
N VAL A 144 -24.68 -14.54 -5.52
CA VAL A 144 -24.07 -15.82 -5.14
C VAL A 144 -22.67 -15.86 -5.74
N VAL A 145 -21.65 -15.91 -4.86
CA VAL A 145 -20.23 -15.82 -5.24
C VAL A 145 -19.58 -17.19 -5.11
N ASN A 146 -18.87 -17.61 -6.17
CA ASN A 146 -18.07 -18.82 -6.22
C ASN A 146 -16.71 -18.54 -6.86
N GLY A 147 -15.62 -19.03 -6.24
CA GLY A 147 -14.27 -18.87 -6.76
C GLY A 147 -13.19 -18.92 -5.68
N GLN A 148 -12.01 -18.42 -6.02
CA GLN A 148 -10.86 -18.40 -5.12
C GLN A 148 -10.07 -17.10 -5.32
N LYS A 149 -9.65 -16.51 -4.21
CA LYS A 149 -8.68 -15.41 -4.19
C LYS A 149 -7.41 -15.85 -3.49
N ILE A 150 -6.29 -15.24 -3.86
CA ILE A 150 -4.97 -15.55 -3.29
C ILE A 150 -4.21 -14.26 -2.99
N TRP A 151 -3.17 -14.37 -2.17
CA TRP A 151 -2.34 -13.25 -1.72
C TRP A 151 -3.11 -12.18 -0.94
N THR A 152 -4.19 -12.60 -0.27
CA THR A 152 -5.04 -11.69 0.50
C THR A 152 -4.42 -11.39 1.85
N SER A 153 -3.83 -10.19 1.99
CA SER A 153 -3.19 -9.75 3.23
C SER A 153 -4.22 -9.58 4.35
N GLY A 154 -3.98 -10.24 5.49
CA GLY A 154 -4.76 -10.06 6.71
C GLY A 154 -6.22 -10.51 6.62
N ALA A 155 -6.58 -11.38 5.66
CA ALA A 155 -7.96 -11.86 5.49
C ALA A 155 -8.53 -12.49 6.77
N GLN A 156 -7.70 -13.21 7.53
CA GLN A 156 -8.08 -13.89 8.78
C GLN A 156 -8.53 -12.93 9.89
N HIS A 157 -8.16 -11.65 9.80
CA HIS A 157 -8.50 -10.61 10.79
C HIS A 157 -9.51 -9.59 10.25
N SER A 158 -9.88 -9.69 8.97
CA SER A 158 -10.71 -8.69 8.30
C SER A 158 -12.20 -8.91 8.60
N ALA A 159 -12.91 -7.81 8.85
CA ALA A 159 -14.37 -7.79 8.91
C ALA A 159 -14.97 -7.74 7.50
N PHE A 160 -14.32 -7.00 6.61
CA PHE A 160 -14.76 -6.81 5.22
C PHE A 160 -13.60 -6.95 4.25
N GLY A 161 -13.94 -7.33 3.02
CA GLY A 161 -13.03 -7.31 1.89
C GLY A 161 -13.60 -6.53 0.70
N ILE A 162 -12.74 -5.83 -0.05
CA ILE A 162 -13.10 -5.33 -1.36
C ILE A 162 -12.91 -6.46 -2.37
N LEU A 163 -14.00 -6.90 -2.99
CA LEU A 163 -14.01 -8.06 -3.88
C LEU A 163 -14.27 -7.65 -5.33
N LEU A 164 -13.42 -8.10 -6.24
CA LEU A 164 -13.71 -8.12 -7.68
C LEU A 164 -14.23 -9.49 -8.08
N ALA A 165 -15.40 -9.52 -8.76
CA ALA A 165 -15.97 -10.75 -9.28
C ALA A 165 -16.54 -10.55 -10.68
N ARG A 166 -16.58 -11.64 -11.45
CA ARG A 166 -17.14 -11.70 -12.79
C ARG A 166 -18.66 -11.81 -12.72
N THR A 167 -19.34 -10.78 -13.20
CA THR A 167 -20.82 -10.74 -13.28
C THR A 167 -21.32 -11.00 -14.69
N ASP A 168 -20.48 -10.77 -15.73
CA ASP A 168 -20.83 -11.04 -17.12
C ASP A 168 -19.62 -11.67 -17.84
N PRO A 169 -19.68 -12.97 -18.19
CA PRO A 169 -18.60 -13.64 -18.92
C PRO A 169 -18.65 -13.43 -20.44
N ASP A 170 -19.77 -12.94 -20.99
CA ASP A 170 -20.03 -12.90 -22.43
C ASP A 170 -19.62 -11.57 -23.08
N VAL A 171 -18.97 -10.71 -22.32
CA VAL A 171 -18.40 -9.44 -22.78
C VAL A 171 -16.88 -9.45 -22.66
N ALA A 172 -16.22 -8.44 -23.22
CA ALA A 172 -14.75 -8.26 -23.10
C ALA A 172 -14.32 -8.27 -21.62
N LYS A 173 -13.17 -8.88 -21.32
CA LYS A 173 -12.73 -9.19 -19.94
C LYS A 173 -12.83 -8.01 -18.95
N HIS A 174 -12.59 -6.78 -19.40
CA HIS A 174 -12.68 -5.58 -18.57
C HIS A 174 -14.12 -5.09 -18.32
N LYS A 175 -15.09 -5.53 -19.11
CA LYS A 175 -16.47 -5.03 -19.09
C LYS A 175 -17.46 -5.88 -18.30
N GLY A 176 -17.03 -7.04 -17.79
CA GLY A 176 -17.90 -7.99 -17.08
C GLY A 176 -17.51 -8.17 -15.61
N ILE A 177 -16.86 -7.19 -14.98
CA ILE A 177 -16.39 -7.23 -13.59
C ILE A 177 -17.21 -6.27 -12.75
N SER A 178 -17.64 -6.72 -11.57
CA SER A 178 -18.28 -5.87 -10.57
C SER A 178 -17.45 -5.80 -9.29
N TYR A 179 -17.70 -4.77 -8.49
CA TYR A 179 -16.96 -4.45 -7.27
C TYR A 179 -17.90 -4.56 -6.06
N PHE A 180 -17.54 -5.36 -5.08
CA PHE A 180 -18.40 -5.65 -3.92
C PHE A 180 -17.69 -5.38 -2.60
N ILE A 181 -18.44 -5.01 -1.58
CA ILE A 181 -18.08 -5.10 -0.18
C ILE A 181 -18.44 -6.50 0.30
N CYS A 182 -17.48 -7.34 0.57
CA CYS A 182 -17.67 -8.71 1.01
C CYS A 182 -17.52 -8.81 2.53
N PRO A 183 -18.57 -9.20 3.29
CA PRO A 183 -18.43 -9.51 4.70
C PRO A 183 -17.64 -10.81 4.88
N MET A 184 -16.47 -10.75 5.51
CA MET A 184 -15.52 -11.86 5.58
C MET A 184 -15.98 -13.02 6.48
N LYS A 185 -17.03 -12.82 7.28
CA LYS A 185 -17.62 -13.85 8.16
C LYS A 185 -18.84 -14.52 7.53
N SER A 186 -19.13 -14.29 6.24
CA SER A 186 -20.26 -14.92 5.54
C SER A 186 -20.08 -16.44 5.46
N ALA A 187 -21.17 -17.17 5.56
CA ALA A 187 -21.16 -18.62 5.32
C ALA A 187 -20.64 -18.93 3.91
N GLY A 188 -19.84 -19.99 3.78
CA GLY A 188 -19.19 -20.39 2.53
C GLY A 188 -17.84 -19.75 2.26
N ILE A 189 -17.35 -18.83 3.11
CA ILE A 189 -15.97 -18.34 3.05
C ILE A 189 -15.07 -19.24 3.87
N GLU A 190 -14.00 -19.75 3.23
CA GLU A 190 -12.91 -20.44 3.89
C GLU A 190 -11.61 -19.69 3.67
N ILE A 191 -10.87 -19.38 4.75
CA ILE A 191 -9.59 -18.66 4.71
C ILE A 191 -8.49 -19.62 5.10
N ARG A 192 -7.49 -19.78 4.21
CA ARG A 192 -6.32 -20.65 4.43
C ARG A 192 -5.05 -19.79 4.43
N PRO A 193 -4.35 -19.69 5.57
CA PRO A 193 -3.08 -18.97 5.62
C PRO A 193 -2.02 -19.62 4.73
N ILE A 194 -1.24 -18.77 4.04
CA ILE A 194 -0.06 -19.20 3.27
C ILE A 194 1.17 -19.03 4.17
N THR A 195 1.96 -20.08 4.32
CA THR A 195 3.25 -19.99 5.03
C THR A 195 4.28 -19.36 4.11
N GLU A 196 4.81 -18.23 4.52
CA GLU A 196 5.83 -17.46 3.80
C GLU A 196 7.24 -17.97 4.12
N MET A 197 8.24 -17.57 3.33
CA MET A 197 9.65 -17.88 3.60
C MET A 197 10.15 -17.33 4.94
N THR A 198 9.51 -16.29 5.45
CA THR A 198 9.74 -15.73 6.78
C THR A 198 9.21 -16.60 7.91
N GLY A 199 8.39 -17.61 7.61
CA GLY A 199 7.60 -18.38 8.58
C GLY A 199 6.29 -17.69 9.00
N GLY A 200 6.03 -16.47 8.52
CA GLY A 200 4.81 -15.73 8.79
C GLY A 200 3.61 -16.19 7.96
N HIS A 201 2.46 -15.62 8.25
CA HIS A 201 1.17 -15.92 7.62
C HIS A 201 0.40 -14.64 7.26
N THR A 202 1.09 -13.70 6.61
CA THR A 202 0.48 -12.43 6.20
C THR A 202 -0.56 -12.62 5.11
N PHE A 203 -0.26 -13.52 4.16
CA PHE A 203 -1.08 -13.76 2.99
C PHE A 203 -1.96 -15.00 3.15
N ASN A 204 -3.10 -14.97 2.47
CA ASN A 204 -4.09 -16.04 2.55
C ASN A 204 -4.63 -16.39 1.17
N GLU A 205 -5.04 -17.65 1.03
CA GLU A 205 -6.05 -18.07 0.06
C GLU A 205 -7.44 -17.88 0.67
N VAL A 206 -8.39 -17.42 -0.13
CA VAL A 206 -9.79 -17.25 0.29
C VAL A 206 -10.69 -17.95 -0.72
N PHE A 207 -11.41 -18.97 -0.27
CA PHE A 207 -12.33 -19.75 -1.07
C PHE A 207 -13.77 -19.29 -0.84
N PHE A 208 -14.53 -19.22 -1.90
CA PHE A 208 -15.95 -18.85 -1.90
C PHE A 208 -16.76 -20.01 -2.45
N THR A 209 -17.67 -20.56 -1.64
CA THR A 209 -18.60 -21.61 -2.02
C THR A 209 -20.00 -21.14 -1.70
N ASP A 210 -20.76 -20.76 -2.75
CA ASP A 210 -22.12 -20.22 -2.66
C ASP A 210 -22.29 -19.09 -1.64
N VAL A 211 -21.28 -18.22 -1.56
CA VAL A 211 -21.29 -17.08 -0.64
C VAL A 211 -22.31 -16.05 -1.10
N ARG A 212 -23.24 -15.71 -0.21
CA ARG A 212 -24.27 -14.72 -0.47
C ARG A 212 -23.84 -13.32 -0.04
N ILE A 213 -23.79 -12.40 -0.98
CA ILE A 213 -23.48 -10.99 -0.75
C ILE A 213 -24.73 -10.17 -1.09
N PRO A 214 -25.27 -9.37 -0.14
CA PRO A 214 -26.42 -8.49 -0.41
C PRO A 214 -26.17 -7.55 -1.58
N ALA A 215 -27.19 -7.30 -2.41
CA ALA A 215 -27.08 -6.42 -3.57
C ALA A 215 -26.70 -4.97 -3.18
N GLU A 216 -27.07 -4.54 -1.98
CA GLU A 216 -26.68 -3.24 -1.42
C GLU A 216 -25.16 -3.10 -1.16
N ASN A 217 -24.43 -4.20 -1.15
CA ASN A 217 -22.98 -4.24 -1.04
C ASN A 217 -22.25 -4.13 -2.41
N LEU A 218 -22.98 -4.03 -3.52
CA LEU A 218 -22.42 -3.65 -4.80
C LEU A 218 -21.97 -2.17 -4.72
N VAL A 219 -20.73 -1.89 -5.09
CA VAL A 219 -20.21 -0.53 -5.18
C VAL A 219 -20.26 -0.06 -6.63
N GLY A 220 -20.89 1.06 -6.88
CA GLY A 220 -21.17 1.55 -8.23
C GLY A 220 -22.22 0.67 -8.95
N GLU A 221 -22.05 0.50 -10.27
CA GLU A 221 -22.96 -0.25 -11.10
C GLU A 221 -22.44 -1.67 -11.40
N VAL A 222 -23.36 -2.58 -11.75
CA VAL A 222 -22.99 -3.92 -12.26
C VAL A 222 -22.10 -3.75 -13.49
N ASN A 223 -21.02 -4.51 -13.57
CA ASN A 223 -20.03 -4.50 -14.66
C ASN A 223 -19.12 -3.23 -14.72
N ASP A 224 -19.19 -2.32 -13.75
CA ASP A 224 -18.31 -1.15 -13.66
C ASP A 224 -17.07 -1.37 -12.75
N GLY A 225 -16.91 -2.58 -12.25
CA GLY A 225 -15.87 -2.91 -11.26
C GLY A 225 -14.45 -2.66 -11.75
N TRP A 226 -14.17 -2.76 -13.06
CA TRP A 226 -12.84 -2.49 -13.58
C TRP A 226 -12.43 -1.01 -13.46
N ARG A 227 -13.37 -0.10 -13.65
CA ARG A 227 -13.13 1.33 -13.41
C ARG A 227 -12.80 1.59 -11.96
N LEU A 228 -13.52 0.97 -11.03
CA LEU A 228 -13.29 1.10 -9.59
C LEU A 228 -11.99 0.41 -9.16
N ALA A 229 -11.67 -0.74 -9.74
CA ALA A 229 -10.39 -1.40 -9.51
C ALA A 229 -9.19 -0.48 -9.86
N LYS A 230 -9.28 0.29 -10.94
CA LYS A 230 -8.23 1.25 -11.31
C LYS A 230 -8.07 2.38 -10.29
N VAL A 231 -9.15 2.81 -9.64
CA VAL A 231 -9.11 3.78 -8.52
C VAL A 231 -8.37 3.17 -7.33
N THR A 232 -8.78 1.97 -6.92
CA THR A 232 -8.15 1.22 -5.82
C THR A 232 -6.65 1.00 -6.06
N LEU A 233 -6.29 0.45 -7.22
CA LEU A 233 -4.90 0.16 -7.60
C LEU A 233 -4.04 1.44 -7.73
N GLY A 234 -4.65 2.56 -8.10
CA GLY A 234 -3.99 3.87 -8.10
C GLY A 234 -3.57 4.30 -6.70
N ASN A 235 -4.47 4.19 -5.74
CA ASN A 235 -4.21 4.52 -4.34
C ASN A 235 -3.23 3.52 -3.70
N GLU A 236 -3.34 2.24 -4.02
CA GLU A 236 -2.41 1.20 -3.58
C GLU A 236 -0.97 1.53 -3.97
N ARG A 237 -0.69 1.84 -5.25
CA ARG A 237 0.65 2.23 -5.72
C ARG A 237 1.23 3.42 -4.95
N ILE A 238 0.40 4.43 -4.68
CA ILE A 238 0.82 5.60 -3.92
C ILE A 238 1.19 5.19 -2.50
N SER A 239 0.36 4.43 -1.81
CA SER A 239 0.59 4.03 -0.42
C SER A 239 1.82 3.15 -0.28
N LEU A 240 1.98 2.13 -1.13
CA LEU A 240 3.14 1.22 -1.10
C LEU A 240 4.45 1.94 -1.43
N SER A 241 4.46 2.88 -2.37
CA SER A 241 5.66 3.61 -2.75
C SER A 241 6.08 4.68 -1.76
N THR A 242 5.21 5.12 -0.83
CA THR A 242 5.52 6.18 0.14
C THR A 242 6.08 5.66 1.46
N GLY A 243 5.92 4.38 1.72
CA GLY A 243 6.13 3.80 3.03
C GLY A 243 7.59 3.47 3.40
N GLY A 244 8.56 3.53 2.50
CA GLY A 244 9.96 3.18 2.79
C GLY A 244 10.38 1.81 2.25
N VAL A 245 11.39 1.19 2.87
CA VAL A 245 12.15 0.06 2.31
C VAL A 245 11.29 -1.20 2.07
N LEU A 246 10.42 -1.57 3.00
CA LEU A 246 9.53 -2.74 2.88
C LEU A 246 8.07 -2.30 2.94
N TRP A 247 7.62 -1.52 1.96
CA TRP A 247 6.27 -0.90 1.96
C TRP A 247 5.96 -0.14 3.26
N GLY A 248 6.99 0.47 3.85
CA GLY A 248 6.87 1.23 5.09
C GLY A 248 7.19 0.47 6.36
N ASN A 249 7.54 -0.78 6.24
CA ASN A 249 7.95 -1.62 7.36
C ASN A 249 9.45 -1.93 7.33
N GLY A 250 9.95 -2.48 8.42
CA GLY A 250 11.34 -2.92 8.54
C GLY A 250 12.35 -1.78 8.63
N PRO A 251 13.65 -2.15 8.72
CA PRO A 251 14.74 -1.20 8.80
C PRO A 251 14.94 -0.40 7.52
N THR A 252 15.41 0.83 7.65
CA THR A 252 15.62 1.78 6.54
C THR A 252 17.08 1.76 6.05
N ALA A 253 17.32 2.32 4.85
CA ALA A 253 18.67 2.53 4.31
C ALA A 253 19.56 3.35 5.27
N MET A 254 19.00 4.39 5.88
CA MET A 254 19.76 5.24 6.81
C MET A 254 20.10 4.49 8.11
N GLU A 255 19.22 3.66 8.63
CA GLU A 255 19.53 2.79 9.79
C GLU A 255 20.59 1.77 9.45
N LEU A 256 20.63 1.23 8.21
CA LEU A 256 21.73 0.39 7.76
C LEU A 256 23.07 1.15 7.75
N ILE A 257 23.10 2.36 7.17
CA ILE A 257 24.30 3.19 7.10
C ILE A 257 24.83 3.55 8.51
N GLU A 258 23.94 3.92 9.43
CA GLU A 258 24.31 4.19 10.83
C GLU A 258 24.85 2.93 11.52
N SER A 259 24.21 1.77 11.31
CA SER A 259 24.68 0.49 11.85
C SER A 259 26.07 0.10 11.33
N VAL A 260 26.38 0.45 10.07
CA VAL A 260 27.72 0.26 9.48
C VAL A 260 28.74 1.20 10.12
N LYS A 261 28.41 2.48 10.31
CA LYS A 261 29.30 3.45 10.97
C LYS A 261 29.68 3.01 12.39
N ASP A 262 28.74 2.45 13.13
CA ASP A 262 28.97 1.98 14.49
C ASP A 262 29.95 0.79 14.55
N ARG A 263 30.12 0.02 13.47
CA ARG A 263 31.08 -1.09 13.36
C ARG A 263 32.51 -0.66 13.01
N GLY A 264 32.65 0.58 12.55
CA GLY A 264 33.94 1.11 12.08
C GLY A 264 34.06 1.12 10.55
N PRO A 265 35.23 1.47 10.02
CA PRO A 265 35.44 1.70 8.60
C PRO A 265 35.28 0.41 7.78
N VAL A 266 34.48 0.46 6.73
CA VAL A 266 34.41 -0.60 5.70
C VAL A 266 35.63 -0.47 4.79
N THR A 267 36.48 -1.49 4.78
CA THR A 267 37.73 -1.52 4.01
C THR A 267 37.55 -2.08 2.59
N ASP A 268 36.57 -2.96 2.39
CA ASP A 268 36.26 -3.51 1.07
C ASP A 268 35.71 -2.41 0.14
N PRO A 269 36.36 -2.11 -0.99
CA PRO A 269 35.95 -1.05 -1.90
C PRO A 269 34.60 -1.37 -2.56
N ASN A 270 34.26 -2.63 -2.82
CA ASN A 270 32.97 -3.02 -3.42
C ASN A 270 31.81 -2.77 -2.44
N MET A 271 32.01 -3.12 -1.16
CA MET A 271 31.00 -2.84 -0.13
C MET A 271 30.82 -1.33 0.07
N ARG A 272 31.91 -0.54 0.03
CA ARG A 272 31.82 0.92 0.09
C ARG A 272 31.01 1.50 -1.06
N GLN A 273 31.22 0.98 -2.28
CA GLN A 273 30.45 1.42 -3.45
C GLN A 273 28.96 1.11 -3.28
N ARG A 274 28.62 -0.10 -2.86
CA ARG A 274 27.21 -0.49 -2.63
C ARG A 274 26.53 0.34 -1.54
N ILE A 275 27.27 0.72 -0.48
CA ILE A 275 26.75 1.65 0.54
C ILE A 275 26.48 3.02 -0.07
N ALA A 276 27.35 3.51 -0.95
CA ALA A 276 27.12 4.77 -1.65
C ALA A 276 25.92 4.70 -2.58
N ASP A 277 25.74 3.58 -3.30
CA ASP A 277 24.60 3.37 -4.20
C ASP A 277 23.26 3.41 -3.45
N ILE A 278 23.12 2.72 -2.31
CA ILE A 278 21.86 2.79 -1.53
C ILE A 278 21.61 4.19 -0.95
N TYR A 279 22.66 4.96 -0.61
CA TYR A 279 22.52 6.35 -0.18
C TYR A 279 22.00 7.24 -1.33
N ILE A 280 22.54 7.05 -2.53
CA ILE A 280 22.10 7.76 -3.74
C ILE A 280 20.63 7.42 -4.05
N GLU A 281 20.27 6.13 -4.08
CA GLU A 281 18.91 5.69 -4.30
C GLU A 281 17.92 6.27 -3.27
N HIS A 282 18.28 6.23 -1.99
CA HIS A 282 17.50 6.84 -0.92
C HIS A 282 17.28 8.34 -1.15
N THR A 283 18.36 9.06 -1.52
CA THR A 283 18.30 10.50 -1.79
C THR A 283 17.39 10.81 -2.99
N VAL A 284 17.51 10.03 -4.08
CA VAL A 284 16.65 10.16 -5.26
C VAL A 284 15.18 9.94 -4.91
N LEU A 285 14.88 8.90 -4.12
CA LEU A 285 13.51 8.63 -3.65
C LEU A 285 12.93 9.77 -2.80
N ASP A 286 13.76 10.38 -1.95
CA ASP A 286 13.34 11.55 -1.17
C ASP A 286 13.09 12.78 -2.06
N LEU A 287 13.92 13.02 -3.07
CA LEU A 287 13.70 14.10 -4.05
C LEU A 287 12.41 13.88 -4.86
N ILE A 288 12.12 12.64 -5.28
CA ILE A 288 10.86 12.31 -5.96
C ILE A 288 9.67 12.55 -5.02
N ARG A 289 9.79 12.19 -3.74
CA ARG A 289 8.76 12.47 -2.72
C ARG A 289 8.50 13.96 -2.59
N LEU A 290 9.54 14.77 -2.50
CA LEU A 290 9.44 16.24 -2.40
C LEU A 290 8.81 16.84 -3.65
N ARG A 291 9.18 16.35 -4.85
CA ARG A 291 8.58 16.77 -6.13
C ARG A 291 7.08 16.45 -6.15
N THR A 292 6.68 15.24 -5.73
CA THR A 292 5.26 14.85 -5.66
C THR A 292 4.49 15.72 -4.67
N LEU A 293 5.08 16.01 -3.51
CA LEU A 293 4.49 16.91 -2.52
C LEU A 293 4.30 18.31 -3.10
N SER A 294 5.33 18.86 -3.78
CA SER A 294 5.25 20.18 -4.42
C SER A 294 4.15 20.25 -5.48
N ALA A 295 3.97 19.17 -6.26
CA ALA A 295 2.89 19.08 -7.25
C ALA A 295 1.52 19.10 -6.57
N ARG A 296 1.35 18.33 -5.47
CA ARG A 296 0.10 18.32 -4.68
C ARG A 296 -0.21 19.68 -4.05
N LEU A 297 0.79 20.40 -3.55
CA LEU A 297 0.63 21.75 -3.01
C LEU A 297 0.14 22.75 -4.07
N LYS A 298 0.41 22.46 -5.36
CA LYS A 298 -0.10 23.22 -6.52
C LYS A 298 -1.45 22.70 -7.04
N GLY A 299 -2.12 21.81 -6.32
CA GLY A 299 -3.42 21.24 -6.70
C GLY A 299 -3.35 20.13 -7.76
N GLN A 300 -2.14 19.66 -8.13
CA GLN A 300 -1.98 18.58 -9.10
C GLN A 300 -2.21 17.23 -8.42
N GLN A 301 -2.94 16.35 -9.10
CA GLN A 301 -3.12 14.97 -8.64
C GLN A 301 -1.96 14.09 -9.14
N PRO A 302 -1.53 13.08 -8.34
CA PRO A 302 -0.54 12.10 -8.79
C PRO A 302 -1.02 11.38 -10.06
N GLY A 303 -0.14 11.30 -11.04
CA GLY A 303 -0.38 10.65 -12.33
C GLY A 303 0.35 9.30 -12.47
N PRO A 304 0.50 8.82 -13.72
CA PRO A 304 1.19 7.56 -14.00
C PRO A 304 2.69 7.59 -13.62
N GLU A 305 3.28 8.77 -13.44
CA GLU A 305 4.65 8.94 -12.94
C GLU A 305 4.87 8.37 -11.53
N ALA A 306 3.81 8.11 -10.76
CA ALA A 306 3.89 7.39 -9.50
C ALA A 306 4.52 5.98 -9.66
N SER A 307 4.39 5.38 -10.85
CA SER A 307 5.02 4.10 -11.22
C SER A 307 6.54 4.17 -11.20
N ILE A 308 7.14 5.32 -11.55
CA ILE A 308 8.60 5.53 -11.48
C ILE A 308 9.09 5.35 -10.05
N ARG A 309 8.41 6.01 -9.11
CA ARG A 309 8.77 5.91 -7.71
C ARG A 309 8.59 4.49 -7.18
N LYS A 310 7.53 3.79 -7.59
CA LYS A 310 7.22 2.42 -7.15
C LYS A 310 8.35 1.46 -7.56
N ILE A 311 8.80 1.49 -8.83
CA ILE A 311 9.92 0.67 -9.28
C ILE A 311 11.19 0.96 -8.46
N LEU A 312 11.58 2.22 -8.37
CA LEU A 312 12.79 2.62 -7.66
C LEU A 312 12.74 2.24 -6.17
N ALA A 313 11.58 2.38 -5.53
CA ALA A 313 11.41 2.02 -4.12
C ALA A 313 11.51 0.51 -3.89
N ASP A 314 10.95 -0.30 -4.78
CA ASP A 314 10.99 -1.76 -4.68
C ASP A 314 12.43 -2.29 -4.87
N GLU A 315 13.13 -1.83 -5.91
CA GLU A 315 14.51 -2.18 -6.18
C GLU A 315 15.44 -1.72 -5.04
N HIS A 316 15.25 -0.49 -4.57
CA HIS A 316 15.96 0.03 -3.40
C HIS A 316 15.76 -0.85 -2.15
N GLY A 317 14.53 -1.28 -1.88
CA GLY A 317 14.23 -2.17 -0.77
C GLY A 317 15.02 -3.49 -0.86
N GLN A 318 15.07 -4.10 -2.03
CA GLN A 318 15.85 -5.32 -2.27
C GLN A 318 17.36 -5.06 -2.10
N HIS A 319 17.89 -3.96 -2.64
CA HIS A 319 19.30 -3.60 -2.54
C HIS A 319 19.73 -3.37 -1.09
N VAL A 320 18.94 -2.66 -0.29
CA VAL A 320 19.19 -2.43 1.14
C VAL A 320 19.25 -3.74 1.90
N MET A 321 18.28 -4.62 1.71
CA MET A 321 18.20 -5.89 2.44
C MET A 321 19.30 -6.87 2.00
N ALA A 322 19.62 -6.93 0.71
CA ALA A 322 20.73 -7.73 0.20
C ALA A 322 22.08 -7.24 0.74
N LEU A 323 22.29 -5.93 0.78
CA LEU A 323 23.51 -5.37 1.34
C LEU A 323 23.64 -5.64 2.86
N ALA A 324 22.55 -5.52 3.61
CA ALA A 324 22.53 -5.84 5.04
C ALA A 324 22.95 -7.30 5.29
N ARG A 325 22.36 -8.25 4.54
CA ARG A 325 22.73 -9.67 4.58
C ARG A 325 24.24 -9.86 4.31
N ASP A 326 24.77 -9.24 3.28
CA ASP A 326 26.18 -9.43 2.87
C ASP A 326 27.16 -8.81 3.87
N LEU A 327 26.79 -7.71 4.51
CA LEU A 327 27.56 -7.08 5.58
C LEU A 327 27.60 -7.93 6.87
N VAL A 328 26.55 -8.69 7.13
CA VAL A 328 26.50 -9.65 8.26
C VAL A 328 27.27 -10.93 7.94
N GLY A 329 27.37 -11.30 6.67
CA GLY A 329 28.05 -12.52 6.21
C GLY A 329 27.36 -13.80 6.68
N ALA A 330 28.15 -14.79 7.13
CA ALA A 330 27.62 -16.10 7.53
C ALA A 330 26.57 -16.02 8.68
N ALA A 331 26.67 -15.03 9.55
CA ALA A 331 25.70 -14.85 10.63
C ALA A 331 24.29 -14.47 10.11
N ALA A 332 24.18 -14.02 8.86
CA ALA A 332 22.88 -13.77 8.24
C ALA A 332 22.06 -15.06 7.94
N MET A 333 22.66 -16.23 8.06
CA MET A 333 21.95 -17.52 7.96
C MET A 333 21.31 -17.95 9.29
N LEU A 334 21.63 -17.25 10.39
CA LEU A 334 21.05 -17.55 11.70
C LEU A 334 19.72 -16.81 11.80
N THR A 335 18.64 -17.58 11.91
CA THR A 335 17.37 -17.06 12.36
C THR A 335 17.46 -16.67 13.81
N GLY A 336 16.87 -15.59 14.24
CA GLY A 336 17.02 -15.04 15.60
C GLY A 336 16.51 -15.90 16.76
N GLY A 337 16.64 -17.23 16.68
CA GLY A 337 16.18 -18.18 17.71
C GLY A 337 14.67 -18.15 17.91
N ASP A 338 14.12 -19.01 18.73
CA ASP A 338 12.70 -19.33 18.99
C ASP A 338 11.66 -18.19 19.05
N GLY A 339 11.98 -17.06 18.54
CA GLY A 339 11.17 -15.86 18.42
C GLY A 339 11.18 -15.30 16.99
N VAL A 340 10.97 -16.13 15.97
CA VAL A 340 10.54 -15.64 14.66
C VAL A 340 9.24 -14.90 14.89
N THR A 341 9.36 -13.60 14.97
CA THR A 341 8.25 -12.72 15.17
C THR A 341 7.56 -12.64 13.83
N GLU A 342 6.36 -13.18 13.76
CA GLU A 342 5.49 -13.01 12.60
C GLU A 342 5.59 -11.57 12.10
N PHE A 343 6.10 -11.40 10.88
CA PHE A 343 6.00 -10.15 10.19
C PHE A 343 4.53 -10.00 9.81
N ASP A 344 3.78 -9.32 10.63
CA ASP A 344 2.40 -8.95 10.34
C ASP A 344 2.35 -7.48 9.93
N PRO A 345 2.24 -7.17 8.63
CA PRO A 345 2.19 -5.79 8.16
C PRO A 345 0.90 -5.06 8.61
N GLY A 346 -0.08 -5.76 9.17
CA GLY A 346 -1.38 -5.19 9.51
C GLY A 346 -1.79 -5.23 10.98
N THR A 347 -1.26 -6.14 11.79
CA THR A 347 -1.81 -6.40 13.13
C THR A 347 -0.82 -6.27 14.27
N ASP A 348 0.49 -6.31 14.07
CA ASP A 348 1.44 -6.19 15.16
C ASP A 348 1.75 -4.74 15.52
N THR A 349 0.78 -4.12 16.19
CA THR A 349 0.96 -2.81 16.83
C THR A 349 2.00 -2.83 17.95
N LYS A 350 2.40 -4.01 18.42
CA LYS A 350 3.45 -4.18 19.45
C LYS A 350 4.82 -4.46 18.86
N ARG A 351 4.90 -4.88 17.59
CA ARG A 351 6.14 -5.32 16.94
C ARG A 351 6.50 -4.61 15.64
N SER A 352 5.57 -3.90 15.00
CA SER A 352 5.95 -3.01 13.91
C SER A 352 6.87 -1.96 14.53
N GLY A 353 8.16 -2.21 14.43
CA GLY A 353 9.22 -1.27 14.78
C GLY A 353 9.25 -0.05 13.88
N THR A 354 8.09 0.37 13.38
CA THR A 354 7.84 1.73 12.98
C THR A 354 7.79 2.59 14.24
N LYS A 355 8.90 2.57 14.97
CA LYS A 355 9.25 3.73 15.75
C LYS A 355 9.20 4.87 14.77
N ALA A 356 8.34 5.83 15.07
CA ALA A 356 8.29 7.11 14.40
C ALA A 356 9.71 7.55 14.08
N ARG A 357 9.97 8.03 12.87
CA ARG A 357 11.25 8.60 12.46
C ARG A 357 11.83 9.40 13.63
N GLY A 358 12.91 8.91 14.23
CA GLY A 358 13.62 9.64 15.29
C GLY A 358 13.71 8.98 16.67
N ALA A 359 13.21 7.76 16.89
CA ALA A 359 13.31 7.09 18.18
C ALA A 359 14.14 5.80 18.08
N ASP A 360 15.26 5.81 18.81
CA ASP A 360 16.18 4.71 19.16
C ASP A 360 16.63 3.79 18.02
N LYS A 361 17.95 3.66 17.87
CA LYS A 361 18.63 2.68 17.01
C LYS A 361 18.05 1.29 17.29
N PRO A 362 17.83 0.44 16.26
CA PRO A 362 17.41 -0.93 16.50
C PRO A 362 18.41 -1.58 17.44
N ALA A 363 17.94 -2.05 18.60
CA ALA A 363 18.77 -2.75 19.55
C ALA A 363 19.30 -4.03 18.86
N GLY A 364 20.63 -4.10 18.63
CA GLY A 364 21.27 -5.21 17.93
C GLY A 364 22.02 -4.82 16.64
N GLY A 365 21.89 -3.60 16.14
CA GLY A 365 22.60 -3.14 14.94
C GLY A 365 22.32 -4.06 13.74
N LEU A 366 23.37 -4.46 12.99
CA LEU A 366 23.26 -5.37 11.84
C LEU A 366 22.82 -6.81 12.17
N LEU A 367 22.82 -7.21 13.45
CA LEU A 367 22.34 -8.53 13.89
C LEU A 367 20.83 -8.51 14.24
N HIS A 368 20.14 -7.38 14.02
CA HIS A 368 18.72 -7.31 14.28
C HIS A 368 17.93 -8.24 13.35
N PRO A 369 17.01 -9.11 13.87
CA PRO A 369 16.25 -10.06 13.07
C PRO A 369 15.51 -9.43 11.87
N GLY A 370 15.09 -8.18 11.99
CA GLY A 370 14.41 -7.45 10.90
C GLY A 370 15.19 -7.35 9.59
N TRP A 371 16.53 -7.49 9.60
CA TRP A 371 17.32 -7.54 8.36
C TRP A 371 17.15 -8.89 7.64
N TYR A 372 17.09 -9.97 8.39
CA TYR A 372 16.90 -11.31 7.85
C TYR A 372 15.48 -11.48 7.29
N ASP A 373 14.48 -11.21 8.11
CA ASP A 373 13.08 -11.27 7.70
C ASP A 373 12.82 -10.31 6.53
N GLY A 374 13.38 -9.11 6.60
CA GLY A 374 13.31 -8.12 5.53
C GLY A 374 13.94 -8.61 4.23
N PHE A 375 15.07 -9.33 4.27
CA PHE A 375 15.69 -9.91 3.08
C PHE A 375 14.77 -10.94 2.42
N LEU A 376 14.19 -11.86 3.20
CA LEU A 376 13.25 -12.87 2.68
C LEU A 376 11.99 -12.21 2.11
N PHE A 377 11.42 -11.24 2.82
CA PHE A 377 10.21 -10.53 2.39
C PHE A 377 10.46 -9.62 1.18
N SER A 378 11.66 -9.04 1.04
CA SER A 378 11.97 -8.06 -0.02
C SER A 378 11.71 -8.57 -1.43
N GLN A 379 11.70 -9.89 -1.64
CA GLN A 379 11.38 -10.50 -2.93
C GLN A 379 9.93 -10.20 -3.37
N ALA A 380 9.02 -9.96 -2.42
CA ALA A 380 7.63 -9.60 -2.72
C ALA A 380 7.47 -8.17 -3.26
N LEU A 381 8.43 -7.28 -3.02
CA LEU A 381 8.34 -5.85 -3.38
C LEU A 381 8.14 -5.64 -4.89
N THR A 382 8.86 -6.38 -5.73
CA THR A 382 8.76 -6.26 -7.19
C THR A 382 7.59 -7.05 -7.78
N ILE A 383 6.80 -7.74 -6.94
CA ILE A 383 5.63 -8.54 -7.33
C ILE A 383 4.32 -7.86 -6.91
N GLY A 384 4.17 -7.51 -5.64
CA GLY A 384 2.96 -6.90 -5.08
C GLY A 384 2.76 -5.45 -5.52
N GLY A 385 1.51 -4.99 -5.54
CA GLY A 385 1.17 -3.62 -5.97
C GLY A 385 1.40 -3.33 -7.46
N GLY A 386 1.43 -4.38 -8.29
CA GLY A 386 1.82 -4.38 -9.70
C GLY A 386 3.31 -4.63 -9.88
N THR A 387 3.63 -5.68 -10.66
CA THR A 387 5.01 -6.09 -10.90
C THR A 387 5.86 -4.99 -11.55
N GLY A 388 7.18 -5.12 -11.47
CA GLY A 388 8.12 -4.21 -12.15
C GLY A 388 7.80 -4.06 -13.64
N GLU A 389 7.39 -5.15 -14.32
CA GLU A 389 6.99 -5.15 -15.74
C GLU A 389 5.71 -4.34 -15.96
N VAL A 390 4.68 -4.53 -15.14
CA VAL A 390 3.44 -3.73 -15.21
C VAL A 390 3.73 -2.25 -15.01
N GLN A 391 4.61 -1.91 -14.06
CA GLN A 391 4.99 -0.51 -13.84
C GLN A 391 5.75 0.07 -15.03
N ARG A 392 6.67 -0.70 -15.65
CA ARG A 392 7.41 -0.28 -16.85
C ARG A 392 6.47 -0.07 -18.03
N ASN A 393 5.46 -0.93 -18.23
CA ASN A 393 4.44 -0.74 -19.26
C ASN A 393 3.65 0.55 -19.01
N ILE A 394 3.22 0.82 -17.77
CA ILE A 394 2.52 2.08 -17.44
C ILE A 394 3.39 3.30 -17.76
N ILE A 395 4.68 3.25 -17.44
CA ILE A 395 5.62 4.33 -17.76
C ILE A 395 5.77 4.48 -19.26
N GLY A 396 6.04 3.38 -19.97
CA GLY A 396 6.19 3.39 -21.43
C GLY A 396 5.00 3.97 -22.13
N GLU A 397 3.82 3.48 -21.83
CA GLU A 397 2.58 3.85 -22.52
C GLU A 397 2.04 5.23 -22.12
N ARG A 398 2.04 5.54 -20.82
CA ARG A 398 1.32 6.71 -20.29
C ARG A 398 2.20 7.91 -19.95
N VAL A 399 3.50 7.69 -19.70
CA VAL A 399 4.45 8.77 -19.43
C VAL A 399 5.25 9.10 -20.69
N LEU A 400 5.73 8.07 -21.40
CA LEU A 400 6.55 8.24 -22.60
C LEU A 400 5.73 8.24 -23.91
N GLY A 401 4.45 7.85 -23.87
CA GLY A 401 3.56 7.84 -25.04
C GLY A 401 3.91 6.74 -26.06
N LEU A 402 4.58 5.66 -25.62
CA LEU A 402 4.87 4.52 -26.48
C LEU A 402 3.59 3.75 -26.82
N PRO A 403 3.53 3.06 -27.97
CA PRO A 403 2.37 2.27 -28.33
C PRO A 403 2.14 1.11 -27.37
N HIS A 404 0.87 0.74 -27.17
CA HIS A 404 0.51 -0.47 -26.46
C HIS A 404 0.95 -1.73 -27.21
N ASP A 405 1.26 -2.78 -26.47
CA ASP A 405 1.41 -4.11 -27.05
C ASP A 405 0.09 -4.59 -27.67
N ALA A 406 0.18 -5.45 -28.68
CA ALA A 406 -1.00 -6.03 -29.32
C ALA A 406 -1.82 -6.84 -28.32
N ASP A 407 -3.06 -6.46 -28.11
CA ASP A 407 -4.00 -7.24 -27.29
C ASP A 407 -4.52 -8.45 -28.12
N VAL A 408 -3.95 -9.62 -27.85
CA VAL A 408 -4.32 -10.88 -28.52
C VAL A 408 -5.75 -11.35 -28.19
N THR A 409 -6.38 -10.75 -27.19
CA THR A 409 -7.79 -11.03 -26.79
C THR A 409 -8.77 -10.00 -27.34
N SER A 410 -8.28 -9.04 -28.13
CA SER A 410 -9.11 -7.98 -28.68
C SER A 410 -10.27 -8.54 -29.51
N GLY A 411 -11.49 -8.07 -29.22
CA GLY A 411 -12.70 -8.51 -29.91
C GLY A 411 -13.31 -9.81 -29.37
N GLN A 412 -12.68 -10.48 -28.40
CA GLN A 412 -13.21 -11.67 -27.75
C GLN A 412 -13.95 -11.33 -26.44
N SER A 413 -14.97 -12.14 -26.13
CA SER A 413 -15.52 -12.17 -24.77
C SER A 413 -14.54 -12.85 -23.81
N TRP A 414 -14.75 -12.61 -22.50
CA TRP A 414 -13.94 -13.31 -21.49
C TRP A 414 -14.07 -14.85 -21.63
N ALA A 415 -15.29 -15.35 -21.81
CA ALA A 415 -15.54 -16.79 -21.97
C ALA A 415 -14.83 -17.40 -23.19
N GLU A 416 -14.77 -16.67 -24.31
CA GLU A 416 -14.05 -17.11 -25.51
C GLU A 416 -12.53 -17.14 -25.28
N SER A 417 -11.96 -16.11 -24.64
CA SER A 417 -10.54 -16.04 -24.33
C SER A 417 -10.10 -17.16 -23.39
N GLN A 418 -10.92 -17.53 -22.37
CA GLN A 418 -10.63 -18.66 -21.48
C GLN A 418 -10.67 -20.01 -22.22
N LYS A 419 -11.62 -20.21 -23.14
CA LYS A 419 -11.68 -21.42 -23.98
C LYS A 419 -10.46 -21.54 -24.91
N ALA A 420 -9.99 -20.41 -25.43
CA ALA A 420 -8.78 -20.40 -26.27
C ALA A 420 -7.54 -20.76 -25.46
N ALA A 421 -7.36 -20.18 -24.28
CA ALA A 421 -6.24 -20.45 -23.37
C ALA A 421 -6.20 -21.91 -22.88
N SER A 422 -7.34 -22.55 -22.68
CA SER A 422 -7.42 -23.98 -22.25
C SER A 422 -7.08 -24.99 -23.34
N ARG A 423 -6.96 -24.54 -24.60
CA ARG A 423 -6.63 -25.39 -25.76
C ARG A 423 -5.18 -25.25 -26.24
N ALA A 424 -4.48 -24.23 -25.73
CA ALA A 424 -3.06 -23.98 -26.00
C ALA A 424 -2.17 -24.66 -24.95
#